data_dddbcfd0eb515f67486e020c8108f476
#
_entry.id   dddbcfd0eb515f67486e020c8108f476
#
_cell.length_a   1.000
_cell.length_b   1.000
_cell.length_c   1.000
_cell.angle_alpha   90.00
_cell.angle_beta   90.00
_cell.angle_gamma   90.00
#
_symmetry.space_group_name_H-M   'P 1'
#
loop_
_entity.id
_entity.type
_entity.pdbx_description
1 polymer ?
#
loop_
_entity_poly.entity_id
_entity_poly.type
_entity_poly.pdbx_seq_one_letter_code
_entity_poly.pdbx_strand_id
1 'polypeptide(L)'
;MSGYTVIRSRRRTLALQVTKDCRVVVRAPLYATGDDIDRFVAEHEAWIAAQLARQAQRLTQHPPRSPEEQEVLRQKARQTLPPLVHFWARQMGVTPTGVKITAARSRFGSCSGKNSLCFSLYLMEYPEEAAEAGVVHELAHIRHKNHGPDFYALVRGTLPDYDARIKLLK
;
A
#
# COMPACT_ATOMS: atom_id res chain seq x y z
N MET A 1 -4.58 29.56 12.41
CA MET A 1 -3.46 29.02 11.61
C MET A 1 -3.35 27.56 11.93
N SER A 2 -3.56 26.68 10.96
CA SER A 2 -3.41 25.24 11.19
C SER A 2 -1.94 24.95 11.49
N GLY A 3 -1.65 24.43 12.67
CA GLY A 3 -0.28 24.11 13.09
C GLY A 3 0.34 23.09 12.15
N TYR A 4 1.60 23.27 11.78
CA TYR A 4 2.38 22.33 11.01
C TYR A 4 3.61 21.84 11.77
N THR A 5 4.12 20.67 11.42
CA THR A 5 5.34 20.09 12.01
C THR A 5 6.49 20.23 11.03
N VAL A 6 7.66 20.71 11.50
CA VAL A 6 8.87 20.82 10.67
C VAL A 6 9.79 19.65 10.93
N ILE A 7 10.18 18.96 9.83
CA ILE A 7 11.21 17.91 9.85
C ILE A 7 12.40 18.39 9.03
N ARG A 8 13.53 18.62 9.69
CA ARG A 8 14.78 19.06 9.07
C ARG A 8 15.64 17.87 8.65
N SER A 9 16.25 17.97 7.47
CA SER A 9 17.14 16.92 6.94
C SER A 9 18.15 17.50 5.95
N ARG A 10 19.13 16.70 5.48
CA ARG A 10 20.12 17.07 4.47
C ARG A 10 19.52 17.14 3.05
N ARG A 11 18.44 17.86 2.88
CA ARG A 11 17.78 18.13 1.61
C ARG A 11 18.10 19.53 1.10
N ARG A 12 17.85 19.79 -0.18
CA ARG A 12 18.10 21.08 -0.81
C ARG A 12 16.87 21.95 -0.98
N THR A 13 15.66 21.39 -0.85
CA THR A 13 14.39 22.09 -1.13
C THR A 13 13.39 21.91 0.01
N LEU A 14 12.46 22.84 0.16
CA LEU A 14 11.27 22.68 0.97
C LEU A 14 10.28 21.71 0.31
N ALA A 15 9.49 21.00 1.10
CA ALA A 15 8.35 20.24 0.60
C ALA A 15 7.26 20.15 1.66
N LEU A 16 6.01 20.19 1.19
CA LEU A 16 4.82 19.98 1.99
C LEU A 16 4.30 18.55 1.84
N GLN A 17 3.79 18.04 2.93
CA GLN A 17 3.11 16.75 2.98
C GLN A 17 1.92 16.85 3.93
N VAL A 18 0.73 16.42 3.47
CA VAL A 18 -0.38 16.12 4.36
C VAL A 18 -0.36 14.62 4.65
N THR A 19 -0.30 14.28 5.92
CA THR A 19 -0.23 12.90 6.39
C THR A 19 -1.61 12.23 6.37
N LYS A 20 -1.65 10.91 6.53
CA LYS A 20 -2.90 10.14 6.54
C LYS A 20 -3.83 10.50 7.71
N ASP A 21 -3.29 11.04 8.77
CA ASP A 21 -3.97 11.53 9.98
C ASP A 21 -4.21 13.05 9.95
N CYS A 22 -4.32 13.63 8.75
CA CYS A 22 -4.61 15.06 8.52
C CYS A 22 -3.63 16.03 9.18
N ARG A 23 -2.37 15.65 9.41
CA ARG A 23 -1.33 16.57 9.87
C ARG A 23 -0.55 17.14 8.71
N VAL A 24 -0.22 18.44 8.80
CA VAL A 24 0.65 19.12 7.83
C VAL A 24 2.10 18.97 8.30
N VAL A 25 2.97 18.48 7.43
CA VAL A 25 4.40 18.31 7.67
C VAL A 25 5.18 19.08 6.62
N VAL A 26 6.07 19.94 7.06
CA VAL A 26 7.06 20.64 6.22
C VAL A 26 8.40 19.92 6.35
N ARG A 27 8.91 19.41 5.26
CA ARG A 27 10.27 18.88 5.19
C ARG A 27 11.20 19.98 4.71
N ALA A 28 12.15 20.38 5.55
CA ALA A 28 13.02 21.53 5.33
C ALA A 28 14.49 21.15 5.28
N PRO A 29 15.33 21.90 4.52
CA PRO A 29 16.78 21.87 4.66
C PRO A 29 17.23 22.27 6.08
N LEU A 30 18.43 21.85 6.47
CA LEU A 30 18.99 22.22 7.79
C LEU A 30 19.19 23.74 7.91
N TYR A 31 19.49 24.42 6.81
CA TYR A 31 19.76 25.85 6.76
C TYR A 31 18.53 26.75 6.57
N ALA A 32 17.35 26.19 6.25
CA ALA A 32 16.15 27.00 6.05
C ALA A 32 15.75 27.73 7.31
N THR A 33 15.46 29.04 7.21
CA THR A 33 15.00 29.84 8.33
C THR A 33 13.53 29.57 8.67
N GLY A 34 13.07 30.02 9.84
CA GLY A 34 11.66 29.98 10.20
C GLY A 34 10.80 30.77 9.19
N ASP A 35 11.26 31.97 8.87
CA ASP A 35 10.56 32.89 7.95
C ASP A 35 10.43 32.30 6.53
N ASP A 36 11.45 31.57 6.05
CA ASP A 36 11.38 30.86 4.74
C ASP A 36 10.32 29.78 4.75
N ILE A 37 10.22 29.05 5.87
CA ILE A 37 9.24 27.98 6.04
C ILE A 37 7.83 28.56 6.15
N ASP A 38 7.65 29.62 6.95
CA ASP A 38 6.34 30.28 7.12
C ASP A 38 5.84 30.87 5.80
N ARG A 39 6.71 31.53 5.05
CA ARG A 39 6.39 32.06 3.71
C ARG A 39 5.99 30.92 2.76
N PHE A 40 6.77 29.85 2.72
CA PHE A 40 6.49 28.70 1.88
C PHE A 40 5.14 28.03 2.22
N VAL A 41 4.79 27.95 3.52
CA VAL A 41 3.49 27.43 3.95
C VAL A 41 2.35 28.37 3.52
N ALA A 42 2.52 29.68 3.70
CA ALA A 42 1.54 30.69 3.31
C ALA A 42 1.26 30.67 1.80
N GLU A 43 2.32 30.58 0.97
CA GLU A 43 2.20 30.47 -0.49
C GLU A 43 1.42 29.22 -0.94
N HIS A 44 1.36 28.19 -0.10
CA HIS A 44 0.73 26.89 -0.41
C HIS A 44 -0.54 26.62 0.41
N GLU A 45 -1.11 27.63 1.05
CA GLU A 45 -2.27 27.49 1.95
C GLU A 45 -3.49 26.85 1.24
N ALA A 46 -3.79 27.29 0.02
CA ALA A 46 -4.89 26.72 -0.77
C ALA A 46 -4.67 25.24 -1.10
N TRP A 47 -3.44 24.85 -1.42
CA TRP A 47 -3.08 23.45 -1.65
C TRP A 47 -3.22 22.61 -0.38
N ILE A 48 -2.75 23.13 0.76
CA ILE A 48 -2.88 22.49 2.08
C ILE A 48 -4.35 22.24 2.40
N ALA A 49 -5.19 23.26 2.27
CA ALA A 49 -6.62 23.16 2.53
C ALA A 49 -7.29 22.10 1.65
N ALA A 50 -6.98 22.08 0.35
CA ALA A 50 -7.50 21.07 -0.58
C ALA A 50 -7.05 19.64 -0.21
N GLN A 51 -5.79 19.46 0.19
CA GLN A 51 -5.29 18.14 0.60
C GLN A 51 -5.91 17.67 1.92
N LEU A 52 -6.08 18.56 2.89
CA LEU A 52 -6.76 18.26 4.15
C LEU A 52 -8.21 17.86 3.92
N ALA A 53 -8.95 18.61 3.08
CA ALA A 53 -10.33 18.27 2.71
C ALA A 53 -10.43 16.90 2.05
N ARG A 54 -9.55 16.59 1.08
CA ARG A 54 -9.48 15.26 0.43
C ARG A 54 -9.18 14.16 1.43
N GLN A 55 -8.25 14.40 2.36
CA GLN A 55 -7.89 13.39 3.36
C GLN A 55 -9.02 13.18 4.38
N ALA A 56 -9.70 14.25 4.82
CA ALA A 56 -10.86 14.16 5.69
C ALA A 56 -12.01 13.39 5.03
N GLN A 57 -12.30 13.66 3.75
CA GLN A 57 -13.29 12.92 2.98
C GLN A 57 -12.93 11.42 2.88
N ARG A 58 -11.66 11.09 2.64
CA ARG A 58 -11.19 9.69 2.64
C ARG A 58 -11.40 8.99 3.98
N LEU A 59 -11.12 9.68 5.09
CA LEU A 59 -11.31 9.13 6.43
C LEU A 59 -12.79 8.90 6.75
N THR A 60 -13.68 9.77 6.24
CA THR A 60 -15.13 9.61 6.41
C THR A 60 -15.66 8.43 5.57
N GLN A 61 -15.21 8.30 4.32
CA GLN A 61 -15.64 7.23 3.42
C GLN A 61 -15.02 5.87 3.78
N HIS A 62 -13.78 5.87 4.27
CA HIS A 62 -13.03 4.68 4.65
C HIS A 62 -12.40 4.86 6.03
N PRO A 63 -13.19 4.81 7.12
CA PRO A 63 -12.68 4.95 8.47
C PRO A 63 -11.62 3.88 8.77
N PRO A 64 -10.60 4.19 9.57
CA PRO A 64 -9.65 3.20 10.01
C PRO A 64 -10.36 2.12 10.82
N ARG A 65 -10.07 0.85 10.54
CA ARG A 65 -10.58 -0.28 11.33
C ARG A 65 -10.05 -0.19 12.75
N SER A 66 -10.86 -0.59 13.71
CA SER A 66 -10.43 -0.70 15.10
C SER A 66 -9.30 -1.75 15.25
N PRO A 67 -8.52 -1.72 16.33
CA PRO A 67 -7.52 -2.76 16.60
C PRO A 67 -8.13 -4.17 16.63
N GLU A 68 -9.34 -4.31 17.17
CA GLU A 68 -10.07 -5.58 17.26
C GLU A 68 -10.48 -6.08 15.88
N GLU A 69 -11.06 -5.21 15.03
CA GLU A 69 -11.39 -5.54 13.65
C GLU A 69 -10.15 -5.94 12.85
N GLN A 70 -9.02 -5.24 13.06
CA GLN A 70 -7.76 -5.60 12.40
C GLN A 70 -7.24 -6.96 12.86
N GLU A 71 -7.42 -7.32 14.13
CA GLU A 71 -6.98 -8.63 14.62
C GLU A 71 -7.84 -9.77 14.06
N VAL A 72 -9.15 -9.58 13.93
CA VAL A 72 -10.05 -10.53 13.25
C VAL A 72 -9.60 -10.76 11.81
N LEU A 73 -9.37 -9.68 11.06
CA LEU A 73 -8.85 -9.78 9.67
C LEU A 73 -7.47 -10.44 9.61
N ARG A 74 -6.60 -10.16 10.58
CA ARG A 74 -5.27 -10.77 10.68
C ARG A 74 -5.34 -12.27 10.90
N GLN A 75 -6.22 -12.71 11.78
CA GLN A 75 -6.44 -14.15 12.04
C GLN A 75 -6.98 -14.84 10.79
N LYS A 76 -7.99 -14.26 10.14
CA LYS A 76 -8.51 -14.76 8.86
C LYS A 76 -7.40 -14.85 7.81
N ALA A 77 -6.58 -13.80 7.66
CA ALA A 77 -5.47 -13.77 6.70
C ALA A 77 -4.42 -14.85 7.00
N ARG A 78 -4.09 -15.09 8.27
CA ARG A 78 -3.16 -16.15 8.69
C ARG A 78 -3.67 -17.56 8.39
N GLN A 79 -4.97 -17.76 8.41
CA GLN A 79 -5.60 -19.05 8.09
C GLN A 79 -5.75 -19.26 6.59
N THR A 80 -6.08 -18.20 5.84
CA THR A 80 -6.44 -18.30 4.41
C THR A 80 -5.22 -18.16 3.49
N LEU A 81 -4.35 -17.16 3.72
CA LEU A 81 -3.31 -16.82 2.73
C LEU A 81 -2.16 -17.84 2.64
N PRO A 82 -1.60 -18.41 3.72
CA PRO A 82 -0.51 -19.37 3.59
C PRO A 82 -0.88 -20.64 2.81
N PRO A 83 -2.04 -21.30 3.05
CA PRO A 83 -2.47 -22.44 2.23
C PRO A 83 -2.67 -22.05 0.75
N LEU A 84 -3.27 -20.89 0.50
CA LEU A 84 -3.51 -20.39 -0.85
C LEU A 84 -2.20 -20.12 -1.60
N VAL A 85 -1.23 -19.49 -0.92
CA VAL A 85 0.13 -19.29 -1.46
C VAL A 85 0.80 -20.63 -1.76
N HIS A 86 0.70 -21.61 -0.85
CA HIS A 86 1.30 -22.92 -1.06
C HIS A 86 0.70 -23.64 -2.28
N PHE A 87 -0.63 -23.60 -2.41
CA PHE A 87 -1.33 -24.19 -3.55
C PHE A 87 -0.85 -23.58 -4.88
N TRP A 88 -0.93 -22.26 -5.02
CA TRP A 88 -0.58 -21.59 -6.27
C TRP A 88 0.93 -21.59 -6.54
N ALA A 89 1.77 -21.55 -5.53
CA ALA A 89 3.22 -21.70 -5.71
C ALA A 89 3.59 -23.04 -6.37
N ARG A 90 2.92 -24.12 -5.96
CA ARG A 90 3.08 -25.44 -6.61
C ARG A 90 2.61 -25.45 -8.05
N GLN A 91 1.42 -24.89 -8.34
CA GLN A 91 0.88 -24.82 -9.69
C GLN A 91 1.79 -24.01 -10.63
N MET A 92 2.36 -22.93 -10.13
CA MET A 92 3.25 -22.03 -10.88
C MET A 92 4.71 -22.51 -10.91
N GLY A 93 5.07 -23.55 -10.15
CA GLY A 93 6.45 -24.05 -10.03
C GLY A 93 7.42 -22.98 -9.47
N VAL A 94 6.99 -22.22 -8.47
CA VAL A 94 7.81 -21.19 -7.79
C VAL A 94 7.87 -21.46 -6.28
N THR A 95 8.93 -20.96 -5.64
CA THR A 95 9.13 -21.15 -4.20
C THR A 95 9.33 -19.80 -3.51
N PRO A 96 8.32 -19.28 -2.81
CA PRO A 96 8.49 -18.10 -1.96
C PRO A 96 9.37 -18.42 -0.75
N THR A 97 10.22 -17.48 -0.31
CA THR A 97 11.09 -17.64 0.86
C THR A 97 10.37 -17.39 2.19
N GLY A 98 9.16 -16.86 2.14
CA GLY A 98 8.31 -16.63 3.30
C GLY A 98 7.08 -15.81 2.97
N VAL A 99 6.08 -15.85 3.87
CA VAL A 99 4.83 -15.09 3.77
C VAL A 99 4.68 -14.25 5.04
N LYS A 100 4.45 -12.94 4.87
CA LYS A 100 4.19 -11.99 5.95
C LYS A 100 2.82 -11.35 5.77
N ILE A 101 2.13 -11.08 6.87
CA ILE A 101 0.86 -10.36 6.89
C ILE A 101 1.05 -9.04 7.62
N THR A 102 0.62 -7.95 6.99
CA THR A 102 0.75 -6.58 7.51
C THR A 102 -0.58 -5.84 7.44
N ALA A 103 -0.68 -4.69 8.09
CA ALA A 103 -1.83 -3.79 8.00
C ALA A 103 -1.60 -2.66 6.97
N ALA A 104 -0.87 -2.93 5.87
CA ALA A 104 -0.63 -1.95 4.82
C ALA A 104 -1.94 -1.61 4.09
N ARG A 105 -2.27 -0.32 3.96
CA ARG A 105 -3.48 0.17 3.26
C ARG A 105 -3.20 0.66 1.84
N SER A 106 -1.92 0.80 1.46
CA SER A 106 -1.53 1.34 0.16
C SER A 106 -1.33 0.28 -0.92
N ARG A 107 -1.32 -0.98 -0.54
CA ARG A 107 -1.13 -2.14 -1.44
C ARG A 107 -1.67 -3.40 -0.80
N PHE A 108 -2.16 -4.32 -1.60
CA PHE A 108 -2.68 -5.61 -1.14
C PHE A 108 -1.59 -6.66 -0.99
N GLY A 109 -0.52 -6.57 -1.79
CA GLY A 109 0.61 -7.48 -1.74
C GLY A 109 1.92 -6.83 -2.15
N SER A 110 3.02 -7.56 -1.99
CA SER A 110 4.34 -7.26 -2.56
C SER A 110 5.25 -8.48 -2.51
N CYS A 111 6.10 -8.63 -3.53
CA CYS A 111 7.18 -9.62 -3.57
C CYS A 111 8.52 -8.90 -3.48
N SER A 112 9.34 -9.25 -2.49
CA SER A 112 10.69 -8.68 -2.34
C SER A 112 11.68 -9.25 -3.37
N GLY A 113 12.84 -8.59 -3.53
CA GLY A 113 13.94 -9.13 -4.35
C GLY A 113 14.45 -10.50 -3.90
N LYS A 114 14.22 -10.86 -2.62
CA LYS A 114 14.54 -12.18 -2.06
C LYS A 114 13.38 -13.17 -2.12
N ASN A 115 12.35 -12.92 -2.93
CA ASN A 115 11.15 -13.75 -3.10
C ASN A 115 10.32 -13.98 -1.82
N SER A 116 10.44 -13.08 -0.83
CA SER A 116 9.54 -13.05 0.33
C SER A 116 8.27 -12.28 -0.02
N LEU A 117 7.13 -12.88 0.20
CA LEU A 117 5.82 -12.31 -0.05
C LEU A 117 5.30 -11.58 1.19
N CYS A 118 4.62 -10.48 0.97
CA CYS A 118 3.95 -9.73 2.03
C CYS A 118 2.53 -9.39 1.57
N PHE A 119 1.52 -9.73 2.35
CA PHE A 119 0.12 -9.43 2.05
C PHE A 119 -0.49 -8.51 3.09
N SER A 120 -1.43 -7.70 2.66
CA SER A 120 -2.26 -6.91 3.57
C SER A 120 -3.38 -7.76 4.16
N LEU A 121 -3.63 -7.62 5.48
CA LEU A 121 -4.79 -8.22 6.12
C LEU A 121 -6.12 -7.72 5.52
N TYR A 122 -6.13 -6.51 4.94
CA TYR A 122 -7.31 -5.94 4.29
C TYR A 122 -7.70 -6.66 2.99
N LEU A 123 -6.85 -7.54 2.47
CA LEU A 123 -7.20 -8.44 1.37
C LEU A 123 -8.38 -9.36 1.75
N MET A 124 -8.58 -9.61 3.05
CA MET A 124 -9.68 -10.42 3.58
C MET A 124 -11.03 -9.71 3.61
N GLU A 125 -11.10 -8.44 3.27
CA GLU A 125 -12.36 -7.69 3.09
C GLU A 125 -12.95 -7.89 1.69
N TYR A 126 -12.19 -8.47 0.77
CA TYR A 126 -12.57 -8.72 -0.61
C TYR A 126 -13.00 -10.17 -0.83
N PRO A 127 -13.71 -10.47 -1.94
CA PRO A 127 -14.06 -11.82 -2.30
C PRO A 127 -12.82 -12.73 -2.40
N GLU A 128 -13.02 -14.03 -2.19
CA GLU A 128 -11.94 -15.02 -2.22
C GLU A 128 -11.21 -15.03 -3.57
N GLU A 129 -11.95 -14.90 -4.67
CA GLU A 129 -11.40 -14.83 -6.03
C GLU A 129 -10.45 -13.64 -6.22
N ALA A 130 -10.74 -12.52 -5.56
CA ALA A 130 -9.86 -11.34 -5.60
C ALA A 130 -8.58 -11.58 -4.80
N ALA A 131 -8.69 -12.21 -3.62
CA ALA A 131 -7.54 -12.60 -2.82
C ALA A 131 -6.64 -13.59 -3.56
N GLU A 132 -7.25 -14.56 -4.24
CA GLU A 132 -6.58 -15.55 -5.08
C GLU A 132 -5.79 -14.88 -6.22
N ALA A 133 -6.42 -13.95 -6.96
CA ALA A 133 -5.74 -13.18 -7.99
C ALA A 133 -4.58 -12.35 -7.44
N GLY A 134 -4.73 -11.76 -6.24
CA GLY A 134 -3.67 -11.07 -5.53
C GLY A 134 -2.49 -11.99 -5.18
N VAL A 135 -2.76 -13.21 -4.73
CA VAL A 135 -1.73 -14.20 -4.43
C VAL A 135 -0.98 -14.63 -5.69
N VAL A 136 -1.71 -14.96 -6.78
CA VAL A 136 -1.11 -15.33 -8.07
C VAL A 136 -0.24 -14.19 -8.62
N HIS A 137 -0.70 -12.93 -8.48
CA HIS A 137 0.06 -11.74 -8.85
C HIS A 137 1.42 -11.67 -8.14
N GLU A 138 1.43 -11.80 -6.82
CA GLU A 138 2.67 -11.71 -6.05
C GLU A 138 3.60 -12.90 -6.28
N LEU A 139 3.05 -14.08 -6.53
CA LEU A 139 3.84 -15.26 -6.91
C LEU A 139 4.50 -15.11 -8.27
N ALA A 140 3.81 -14.48 -9.24
CA ALA A 140 4.37 -14.22 -10.57
C ALA A 140 5.61 -13.31 -10.50
N HIS A 141 5.67 -12.40 -9.52
CA HIS A 141 6.85 -11.57 -9.27
C HIS A 141 8.10 -12.34 -8.84
N ILE A 142 7.99 -13.61 -8.46
CA ILE A 142 9.16 -14.46 -8.21
C ILE A 142 9.94 -14.66 -9.50
N ARG A 143 9.24 -14.86 -10.64
CA ARG A 143 9.86 -15.01 -11.97
C ARG A 143 10.05 -13.69 -12.71
N HIS A 144 9.04 -12.82 -12.68
CA HIS A 144 9.01 -11.57 -13.45
C HIS A 144 8.83 -10.38 -12.49
N LYS A 145 9.92 -9.65 -12.21
CA LYS A 145 9.89 -8.52 -11.26
C LYS A 145 9.12 -7.30 -11.80
N ASN A 146 8.94 -7.21 -13.12
CA ASN A 146 8.25 -6.13 -13.80
C ASN A 146 6.92 -6.63 -14.38
N HIS A 147 5.93 -5.73 -14.52
CA HIS A 147 4.63 -6.01 -15.15
C HIS A 147 4.73 -5.97 -16.68
N GLY A 148 5.68 -6.70 -17.26
CA GLY A 148 5.84 -6.82 -18.71
C GLY A 148 4.91 -7.88 -19.32
N PRO A 149 5.00 -8.11 -20.64
CA PRO A 149 4.18 -9.11 -21.35
C PRO A 149 4.28 -10.53 -20.75
N ASP A 150 5.50 -10.94 -20.38
CA ASP A 150 5.75 -12.29 -19.81
C ASP A 150 5.10 -12.45 -18.42
N PHE A 151 5.05 -11.36 -17.61
CA PHE A 151 4.33 -11.34 -16.35
C PHE A 151 2.83 -11.61 -16.58
N TYR A 152 2.21 -10.86 -17.50
CA TYR A 152 0.79 -11.01 -17.79
C TYR A 152 0.47 -12.34 -18.48
N ALA A 153 1.37 -12.86 -19.32
CA ALA A 153 1.23 -14.19 -19.90
C ALA A 153 1.22 -15.26 -18.80
N LEU A 154 2.12 -15.16 -17.81
CA LEU A 154 2.18 -16.10 -16.70
C LEU A 154 0.92 -16.05 -15.83
N VAL A 155 0.46 -14.87 -15.40
CA VAL A 155 -0.71 -14.77 -14.51
C VAL A 155 -2.00 -15.21 -15.23
N ARG A 156 -2.19 -14.86 -16.51
CA ARG A 156 -3.36 -15.29 -17.32
C ARG A 156 -3.32 -16.75 -17.69
N GLY A 157 -2.13 -17.31 -17.90
CA GLY A 157 -1.95 -18.75 -18.11
C GLY A 157 -2.23 -19.56 -16.85
N THR A 158 -1.95 -18.99 -15.67
CA THR A 158 -2.22 -19.62 -14.38
C THR A 158 -3.69 -19.46 -13.97
N LEU A 159 -4.26 -18.28 -14.17
CA LEU A 159 -5.62 -17.89 -13.77
C LEU A 159 -6.28 -17.19 -14.97
N PRO A 160 -7.03 -17.92 -15.84
CA PRO A 160 -7.57 -17.38 -17.09
C PRO A 160 -8.47 -16.15 -16.92
N ASP A 161 -9.19 -16.05 -15.80
CA ASP A 161 -10.08 -14.94 -15.44
C ASP A 161 -9.41 -13.89 -14.54
N TYR A 162 -8.06 -13.88 -14.47
CA TYR A 162 -7.26 -12.95 -13.66
C TYR A 162 -7.70 -11.49 -13.84
N ASP A 163 -7.90 -11.03 -15.07
CA ASP A 163 -8.26 -9.63 -15.35
C ASP A 163 -9.64 -9.23 -14.78
N ALA A 164 -10.56 -10.17 -14.64
CA ALA A 164 -11.83 -9.94 -13.98
C ALA A 164 -11.67 -9.90 -12.45
N ARG A 165 -10.97 -10.88 -11.89
CA ARG A 165 -10.78 -11.01 -10.45
C ARG A 165 -9.96 -9.87 -9.84
N ILE A 166 -8.89 -9.43 -10.50
CA ILE A 166 -8.03 -8.36 -9.99
C ILE A 166 -8.75 -6.99 -9.95
N LYS A 167 -9.78 -6.80 -10.77
CA LYS A 167 -10.62 -5.60 -10.75
C LYS A 167 -11.48 -5.50 -9.48
N LEU A 168 -11.76 -6.61 -8.83
CA LEU A 168 -12.50 -6.65 -7.56
C LEU A 168 -11.70 -6.02 -6.40
N LEU A 169 -10.39 -5.85 -6.55
CA LEU A 169 -9.51 -5.17 -5.58
C LEU A 169 -9.47 -3.63 -5.73
N LYS A 170 -10.34 -3.05 -6.53
CA LYS A 170 -10.37 -1.59 -6.80
C LYS A 170 -11.44 -0.89 -5.97
#